data_08d0244aa696ee3ce9395df30ea6b5a4
#
_entry.id   08d0244aa696ee3ce9395df30ea6b5a4
#
_cell.length_a   1.000
_cell.length_b   1.000
_cell.length_c   1.000
_cell.angle_alpha   90.00
_cell.angle_beta   90.00
_cell.angle_gamma   90.00
#
_symmetry.space_group_name_H-M   'P 1'
#
loop_
_entity.id
_entity.type
_entity.pdbx_description
1 polymer ?
#
loop_
_entity_poly.entity_id
_entity_poly.type
_entity_poly.pdbx_seq_one_letter_code
_entity_poly.pdbx_strand_id
1 'polypeptide(L)'
;MFAVLLVAFTGSVQAASQKSKALKAYNQFLSKTYIDWETGYVETKDCSFALACVDKDNVPELLVWGAGRPVYHASGYARLYTYKNGKVVQVAKIRDGFRYYKKTGIYIATSFLRGQIDYYAKLSGTSTKGKLTSFSSYKTTYSDEKGKTISKSAFQKKLKKLVGKKKPSIPKAHKNTSANRKKYLK
;
A
#
# COMPACT_ATOMS: atom_id res chain seq x y z
N MET A 1 -13.36 -0.85 44.59
CA MET A 1 -12.27 -1.30 43.68
C MET A 1 -12.87 -1.75 42.35
N PHE A 2 -13.42 -0.80 41.55
CA PHE A 2 -14.06 -1.07 40.26
C PHE A 2 -13.86 0.15 39.32
N ALA A 3 -12.68 0.28 38.74
CA ALA A 3 -12.43 1.37 37.80
C ALA A 3 -11.44 1.05 36.64
N VAL A 4 -11.12 -0.24 36.36
CA VAL A 4 -10.05 -0.57 35.40
C VAL A 4 -10.57 -1.22 34.11
N LEU A 5 -11.86 -1.54 33.96
CA LEU A 5 -12.35 -2.29 32.79
C LEU A 5 -12.92 -1.46 31.63
N LEU A 6 -13.06 -0.14 31.75
CA LEU A 6 -13.70 0.69 30.70
C LEU A 6 -12.77 1.17 29.57
N VAL A 7 -11.45 1.17 29.77
CA VAL A 7 -10.51 1.75 28.78
C VAL A 7 -10.23 0.85 27.59
N ALA A 8 -10.36 -0.48 27.74
CA ALA A 8 -10.08 -1.42 26.65
C ALA A 8 -11.20 -1.47 25.58
N PHE A 9 -12.44 -1.17 25.96
CA PHE A 9 -13.60 -1.24 25.04
C PHE A 9 -13.70 -0.05 24.08
N THR A 10 -13.29 1.14 24.50
CA THR A 10 -13.40 2.34 23.65
C THR A 10 -12.44 2.31 22.46
N GLY A 11 -11.25 1.76 22.61
CA GLY A 11 -10.27 1.67 21.52
C GLY A 11 -10.70 0.72 20.39
N SER A 12 -11.34 -0.39 20.70
CA SER A 12 -11.78 -1.38 19.70
C SER A 12 -12.99 -0.90 18.88
N VAL A 13 -13.93 -0.24 19.51
CA VAL A 13 -15.12 0.34 18.86
C VAL A 13 -14.72 1.49 17.94
N GLN A 14 -13.79 2.34 18.36
CA GLN A 14 -13.29 3.45 17.54
C GLN A 14 -12.49 2.95 16.32
N ALA A 15 -11.67 1.93 16.47
CA ALA A 15 -10.92 1.32 15.37
C ALA A 15 -11.84 0.65 14.34
N ALA A 16 -12.88 -0.07 14.78
CA ALA A 16 -13.90 -0.65 13.91
C ALA A 16 -14.66 0.44 13.14
N SER A 17 -15.04 1.54 13.82
CA SER A 17 -15.68 2.69 13.20
C SER A 17 -14.80 3.36 12.14
N GLN A 18 -13.51 3.54 12.38
CA GLN A 18 -12.60 4.14 11.39
C GLN A 18 -12.41 3.26 10.15
N LYS A 19 -12.26 1.94 10.33
CA LYS A 19 -12.20 0.99 9.22
C LYS A 19 -13.47 1.07 8.36
N SER A 20 -14.65 1.04 8.97
CA SER A 20 -15.93 1.12 8.26
C SER A 20 -16.06 2.43 7.47
N LYS A 21 -15.68 3.58 8.07
CA LYS A 21 -15.65 4.88 7.41
C LYS A 21 -14.70 4.87 6.21
N ALA A 22 -13.52 4.27 6.35
CA ALA A 22 -12.54 4.15 5.27
C ALA A 22 -13.09 3.32 4.11
N LEU A 23 -13.65 2.13 4.38
CA LEU A 23 -14.21 1.27 3.34
C LEU A 23 -15.37 1.94 2.60
N LYS A 24 -16.25 2.65 3.31
CA LYS A 24 -17.33 3.46 2.71
C LYS A 24 -16.76 4.57 1.81
N ALA A 25 -15.72 5.29 2.27
CA ALA A 25 -15.07 6.32 1.49
C ALA A 25 -14.36 5.76 0.24
N TYR A 26 -13.72 4.60 0.33
CA TYR A 26 -13.12 3.91 -0.80
C TYR A 26 -14.18 3.46 -1.81
N ASN A 27 -15.33 2.96 -1.34
CA ASN A 27 -16.44 2.61 -2.22
C ASN A 27 -16.94 3.85 -2.98
N GLN A 28 -17.15 4.96 -2.31
CA GLN A 28 -17.56 6.24 -2.95
C GLN A 28 -16.49 6.73 -3.94
N PHE A 29 -15.22 6.66 -3.57
CA PHE A 29 -14.10 7.04 -4.43
C PHE A 29 -14.06 6.21 -5.72
N LEU A 30 -14.19 4.90 -5.62
CA LEU A 30 -14.19 3.97 -6.76
C LEU A 30 -15.52 3.97 -7.56
N SER A 31 -16.57 4.62 -7.06
CA SER A 31 -17.86 4.76 -7.76
C SER A 31 -17.93 6.01 -8.64
N LYS A 32 -16.94 6.91 -8.58
CA LYS A 32 -16.83 8.04 -9.49
C LYS A 32 -16.62 7.56 -10.92
N THR A 33 -17.00 8.38 -11.90
CA THR A 33 -16.77 8.05 -13.32
C THR A 33 -15.30 8.04 -13.66
N TYR A 34 -14.53 8.99 -13.09
CA TYR A 34 -13.10 9.16 -13.36
C TYR A 34 -12.31 9.34 -12.07
N ILE A 35 -11.08 8.84 -12.08
CA ILE A 35 -10.03 9.17 -11.12
C ILE A 35 -9.01 10.03 -11.86
N ASP A 36 -8.60 11.14 -11.24
CA ASP A 36 -7.50 11.97 -11.74
C ASP A 36 -6.18 11.17 -11.68
N TRP A 37 -5.54 11.10 -12.83
CA TRP A 37 -4.28 10.38 -13.02
C TRP A 37 -3.36 11.34 -13.77
N GLU A 38 -2.29 11.80 -13.24
CA GLU A 38 -1.42 12.87 -13.75
C GLU A 38 -1.26 13.01 -15.27
N THR A 39 -1.49 11.94 -16.00
CA THR A 39 -1.46 11.89 -17.46
C THR A 39 -2.86 12.01 -18.09
N GLY A 40 -3.86 12.42 -17.30
CA GLY A 40 -5.26 12.48 -17.69
C GLY A 40 -6.17 11.74 -16.72
N TYR A 41 -7.42 11.56 -17.12
CA TYR A 41 -8.42 10.84 -16.35
C TYR A 41 -8.46 9.36 -16.72
N VAL A 42 -8.58 8.49 -15.73
CA VAL A 42 -8.82 7.05 -15.94
C VAL A 42 -10.25 6.75 -15.52
N GLU A 43 -10.99 6.08 -16.41
CA GLU A 43 -12.34 5.63 -16.08
C GLU A 43 -12.28 4.56 -14.99
N THR A 44 -13.01 4.76 -13.91
CA THR A 44 -12.98 3.85 -12.76
C THR A 44 -13.49 2.46 -13.08
N LYS A 45 -14.39 2.32 -14.06
CA LYS A 45 -14.89 1.01 -14.53
C LYS A 45 -13.77 0.11 -15.07
N ASP A 46 -12.69 0.71 -15.61
CA ASP A 46 -11.53 0.00 -16.16
C ASP A 46 -10.45 -0.25 -15.13
N CYS A 47 -10.61 0.28 -13.92
CA CYS A 47 -9.68 0.06 -12.83
C CYS A 47 -9.85 -1.30 -12.16
N SER A 48 -8.79 -1.73 -11.50
CA SER A 48 -8.83 -2.76 -10.49
C SER A 48 -8.41 -2.18 -9.14
N PHE A 49 -8.79 -2.81 -8.04
CA PHE A 49 -8.42 -2.38 -6.70
C PHE A 49 -8.04 -3.56 -5.81
N ALA A 50 -7.31 -3.27 -4.75
CA ALA A 50 -7.03 -4.19 -3.65
C ALA A 50 -6.94 -3.44 -2.33
N LEU A 51 -7.10 -4.18 -1.23
CA LEU A 51 -6.88 -3.70 0.12
C LEU A 51 -5.60 -4.30 0.70
N ALA A 52 -4.80 -3.48 1.36
CA ALA A 52 -3.54 -3.86 1.98
C ALA A 52 -3.45 -3.28 3.40
N CYS A 53 -3.30 -4.11 4.43
CA CYS A 53 -3.04 -3.62 5.79
C CYS A 53 -1.53 -3.38 5.96
N VAL A 54 -1.03 -2.27 5.42
CA VAL A 54 0.39 -1.94 5.42
C VAL A 54 0.86 -1.54 6.81
N ASP A 55 0.18 -0.61 7.46
CA ASP A 55 0.53 -0.13 8.79
C ASP A 55 -0.31 -0.76 9.92
N LYS A 56 -0.22 -0.19 11.15
CA LYS A 56 -0.80 -0.78 12.35
C LYS A 56 -2.18 -0.25 12.71
N ASP A 57 -2.70 0.72 12.00
CA ASP A 57 -3.89 1.48 12.40
C ASP A 57 -5.23 0.73 12.18
N ASN A 58 -5.20 -0.50 11.65
CA ASN A 58 -6.36 -1.31 11.30
C ASN A 58 -7.23 -0.75 10.16
N VAL A 59 -6.89 0.38 9.57
CA VAL A 59 -7.49 0.90 8.34
C VAL A 59 -6.69 0.35 7.15
N PRO A 60 -7.28 -0.47 6.28
CA PRO A 60 -6.53 -0.96 5.13
C PRO A 60 -6.28 0.18 4.13
N GLU A 61 -5.11 0.22 3.53
CA GLU A 61 -4.83 1.06 2.38
C GLU A 61 -5.53 0.51 1.15
N LEU A 62 -5.95 1.42 0.27
CA LEU A 62 -6.53 1.12 -1.03
C LEU A 62 -5.44 1.25 -2.11
N LEU A 63 -5.19 0.16 -2.81
CA LEU A 63 -4.38 0.14 -4.02
C LEU A 63 -5.29 0.16 -5.25
N VAL A 64 -5.06 1.09 -6.17
CA VAL A 64 -5.84 1.23 -7.43
C VAL A 64 -4.88 1.24 -8.59
N TRP A 65 -5.20 0.51 -9.66
CA TRP A 65 -4.47 0.58 -10.93
C TRP A 65 -5.43 0.57 -12.11
N GLY A 66 -5.06 1.30 -13.17
CA GLY A 66 -5.91 1.49 -14.35
C GLY A 66 -5.84 0.34 -15.35
N ALA A 67 -6.84 0.32 -16.22
CA ALA A 67 -6.98 -0.45 -17.45
C ALA A 67 -6.34 -1.84 -17.48
N GLY A 68 -7.05 -2.83 -16.94
CA GLY A 68 -6.92 -4.24 -17.34
C GLY A 68 -5.60 -4.95 -17.06
N ARG A 69 -4.65 -4.30 -16.37
CA ARG A 69 -3.33 -4.90 -16.13
C ARG A 69 -3.16 -5.28 -14.67
N PRO A 70 -2.80 -6.54 -14.37
CA PRO A 70 -2.49 -6.96 -13.03
C PRO A 70 -1.20 -6.26 -12.52
N VAL A 71 -1.08 -6.15 -11.21
CA VAL A 71 -0.01 -5.47 -10.46
C VAL A 71 1.44 -5.86 -10.85
N TYR A 72 1.59 -6.82 -11.74
CA TYR A 72 2.87 -7.47 -12.10
C TYR A 72 3.37 -7.23 -13.52
N HIS A 73 2.68 -6.43 -14.35
CA HIS A 73 3.11 -6.20 -15.73
C HIS A 73 3.61 -4.80 -15.98
N ALA A 74 4.80 -4.75 -16.54
CA ALA A 74 5.52 -3.53 -16.96
C ALA A 74 4.63 -2.62 -17.83
N SER A 75 4.15 -1.53 -17.26
CA SER A 75 3.57 -0.34 -17.90
C SER A 75 2.31 0.24 -17.22
N GLY A 76 1.88 -0.27 -16.06
CA GLY A 76 0.73 0.27 -15.36
C GLY A 76 1.11 0.94 -14.03
N TYR A 77 0.95 2.26 -13.92
CA TYR A 77 1.08 2.92 -12.61
C TYR A 77 -0.07 2.50 -11.71
N ALA A 78 0.24 2.03 -10.50
CA ALA A 78 -0.72 1.92 -9.42
C ALA A 78 -0.64 3.15 -8.52
N ARG A 79 -1.73 3.44 -7.80
CA ARG A 79 -1.79 4.46 -6.77
C ARG A 79 -2.14 3.81 -5.44
N LEU A 80 -1.38 4.13 -4.42
CA LEU A 80 -1.68 3.74 -3.05
C LEU A 80 -2.37 4.91 -2.35
N TYR A 81 -3.52 4.64 -1.75
CA TYR A 81 -4.30 5.62 -1.01
C TYR A 81 -4.48 5.14 0.43
N THR A 82 -4.59 6.10 1.34
CA THR A 82 -5.04 5.88 2.71
C THR A 82 -6.27 6.73 3.02
N TYR A 83 -6.99 6.38 4.10
CA TYR A 83 -8.09 7.19 4.62
C TYR A 83 -7.61 7.98 5.84
N LYS A 84 -7.68 9.30 5.76
CA LYS A 84 -7.26 10.20 6.83
C LYS A 84 -8.19 11.41 6.91
N ASN A 85 -8.62 11.76 8.12
CA ASN A 85 -9.46 12.95 8.38
C ASN A 85 -10.69 13.05 7.45
N GLY A 86 -11.41 11.94 7.27
CA GLY A 86 -12.61 11.90 6.43
C GLY A 86 -12.35 11.82 4.92
N LYS A 87 -11.11 11.79 4.45
CA LYS A 87 -10.74 11.86 3.03
C LYS A 87 -9.90 10.67 2.59
N VAL A 88 -10.06 10.29 1.32
CA VAL A 88 -9.15 9.36 0.61
C VAL A 88 -7.98 10.17 0.08
N VAL A 89 -6.77 9.85 0.52
CA VAL A 89 -5.54 10.60 0.22
C VAL A 89 -4.54 9.69 -0.48
N GLN A 90 -4.02 10.13 -1.63
CA GLN A 90 -2.93 9.41 -2.31
C GLN A 90 -1.65 9.56 -1.52
N VAL A 91 -0.98 8.45 -1.25
CA VAL A 91 0.27 8.41 -0.46
C VAL A 91 1.48 7.93 -1.26
N ALA A 92 1.26 7.19 -2.35
CA ALA A 92 2.35 6.76 -3.22
C ALA A 92 1.87 6.47 -4.65
N LYS A 93 2.81 6.61 -5.59
CA LYS A 93 2.73 6.12 -6.96
C LYS A 93 3.63 4.89 -7.06
N ILE A 94 3.14 3.83 -7.70
CA ILE A 94 3.81 2.55 -7.79
C ILE A 94 3.86 2.16 -9.26
N ARG A 95 5.07 1.95 -9.78
CA ARG A 95 5.25 1.79 -11.21
C ARG A 95 4.78 0.43 -11.73
N ASP A 96 5.36 -0.65 -11.25
CA ASP A 96 5.15 -1.97 -11.85
C ASP A 96 4.65 -3.03 -10.87
N GLY A 97 5.13 -3.06 -9.63
CA GLY A 97 4.76 -4.07 -8.66
C GLY A 97 4.60 -3.53 -7.25
N PHE A 98 3.70 -4.16 -6.49
CA PHE A 98 3.46 -3.82 -5.09
C PHE A 98 3.43 -5.07 -4.21
N ARG A 99 4.22 -5.04 -3.15
CA ARG A 99 4.21 -6.01 -2.06
C ARG A 99 4.28 -5.25 -0.74
N TYR A 100 3.81 -5.84 0.34
CA TYR A 100 3.84 -5.17 1.65
C TYR A 100 4.08 -6.16 2.79
N TYR A 101 4.63 -5.69 3.88
CA TYR A 101 4.78 -6.43 5.12
C TYR A 101 3.66 -6.04 6.07
N LYS A 102 2.69 -6.94 6.22
CA LYS A 102 1.45 -6.69 6.97
C LYS A 102 1.70 -6.08 8.34
N LYS A 103 1.10 -4.92 8.61
CA LYS A 103 1.15 -4.20 9.88
C LYS A 103 2.57 -3.82 10.34
N THR A 104 3.46 -3.48 9.41
CA THR A 104 4.80 -2.95 9.74
C THR A 104 4.97 -1.50 9.32
N GLY A 105 4.12 -1.01 8.47
CA GLY A 105 4.28 0.24 7.73
C GLY A 105 5.19 0.10 6.50
N ILE A 106 5.78 -1.07 6.24
CA ILE A 106 6.73 -1.25 5.13
C ILE A 106 6.03 -1.86 3.91
N TYR A 107 6.21 -1.23 2.77
CA TYR A 107 5.84 -1.75 1.46
C TYR A 107 7.02 -1.74 0.50
N ILE A 108 6.91 -2.50 -0.57
CA ILE A 108 7.88 -2.59 -1.67
C ILE A 108 7.18 -2.12 -2.94
N ALA A 109 7.70 -1.06 -3.54
CA ALA A 109 7.36 -0.64 -4.89
C ALA A 109 8.42 -1.17 -5.84
N THR A 110 8.01 -1.93 -6.86
CA THR A 110 8.92 -2.51 -7.84
C THR A 110 8.87 -1.72 -9.15
N SER A 111 10.02 -1.58 -9.81
CA SER A 111 10.14 -1.05 -11.17
C SER A 111 11.00 -1.97 -12.01
N PHE A 112 10.64 -2.17 -13.29
CA PHE A 112 11.33 -3.05 -14.23
C PHE A 112 12.05 -2.29 -15.37
N LEU A 113 12.64 -1.13 -15.07
CA LEU A 113 13.48 -0.39 -16.02
C LEU A 113 14.91 -0.96 -16.02
N ARG A 114 15.33 -1.58 -17.13
CA ARG A 114 16.72 -2.10 -17.31
C ARG A 114 17.14 -3.09 -16.20
N GLY A 115 16.18 -3.76 -15.57
CA GLY A 115 16.37 -4.65 -14.42
C GLY A 115 15.29 -4.42 -13.38
N GLN A 116 15.25 -5.26 -12.35
CA GLN A 116 14.30 -5.11 -11.26
C GLN A 116 14.85 -4.19 -10.18
N ILE A 117 14.11 -3.14 -9.86
CA ILE A 117 14.39 -2.24 -8.74
C ILE A 117 13.28 -2.39 -7.72
N ASP A 118 13.63 -2.79 -6.49
CA ASP A 118 12.71 -2.84 -5.36
C ASP A 118 13.00 -1.68 -4.41
N TYR A 119 12.05 -0.78 -4.27
CA TYR A 119 12.07 0.34 -3.33
C TYR A 119 11.30 -0.04 -2.07
N TYR A 120 11.99 -0.18 -0.95
CA TYR A 120 11.40 -0.42 0.36
C TYR A 120 11.08 0.91 1.01
N ALA A 121 9.81 1.22 1.18
CA ALA A 121 9.37 2.47 1.77
C ALA A 121 8.52 2.24 3.03
N LYS A 122 8.57 3.20 3.95
CA LYS A 122 7.74 3.22 5.15
C LYS A 122 6.59 4.20 4.96
N LEU A 123 5.38 3.69 5.10
CA LEU A 123 4.17 4.48 5.25
C LEU A 123 4.04 4.96 6.71
N SER A 124 3.72 6.23 6.90
CA SER A 124 3.43 6.83 8.20
C SER A 124 2.34 7.89 8.02
N GLY A 125 1.11 7.53 8.39
CA GLY A 125 -0.05 8.36 8.09
C GLY A 125 -0.23 8.58 6.60
N THR A 126 -0.11 9.83 6.13
CA THR A 126 -0.24 10.20 4.71
C THR A 126 1.10 10.39 3.99
N SER A 127 2.22 10.11 4.64
CA SER A 127 3.56 10.28 4.07
C SER A 127 4.27 8.96 3.87
N THR A 128 5.19 8.94 2.92
CA THR A 128 6.06 7.80 2.66
C THR A 128 7.52 8.23 2.69
N LYS A 129 8.39 7.37 3.24
CA LYS A 129 9.83 7.60 3.30
C LYS A 129 10.59 6.36 2.84
N GLY A 130 11.46 6.51 1.84
CA GLY A 130 12.37 5.45 1.40
C GLY A 130 13.26 4.95 2.55
N LYS A 131 13.51 3.66 2.57
CA LYS A 131 14.32 2.99 3.61
C LYS A 131 15.47 2.20 3.04
N LEU A 132 15.23 1.46 1.98
CA LEU A 132 16.20 0.58 1.34
C LEU A 132 15.87 0.48 -0.15
N THR A 133 16.88 0.19 -0.96
CA THR A 133 16.72 -0.14 -2.38
C THR A 133 17.54 -1.37 -2.70
N SER A 134 17.00 -2.28 -3.52
CA SER A 134 17.77 -3.31 -4.19
C SER A 134 17.57 -3.19 -5.70
N PHE A 135 18.65 -3.27 -6.44
CA PHE A 135 18.65 -3.28 -7.90
C PHE A 135 19.26 -4.59 -8.38
N SER A 136 18.54 -5.32 -9.19
CA SER A 136 18.96 -6.59 -9.78
C SER A 136 18.91 -6.50 -11.30
N SER A 137 20.06 -6.65 -11.92
CA SER A 137 20.28 -6.75 -13.36
C SER A 137 21.22 -7.93 -13.60
N TYR A 138 22.45 -7.73 -14.08
CA TYR A 138 23.50 -8.74 -14.12
C TYR A 138 24.07 -9.05 -12.72
N LYS A 139 24.11 -8.04 -11.86
CA LYS A 139 24.54 -8.15 -10.46
C LYS A 139 23.59 -7.40 -9.55
N THR A 140 23.24 -7.98 -8.42
CA THR A 140 22.38 -7.33 -7.43
C THR A 140 23.19 -6.36 -6.58
N THR A 141 22.77 -5.11 -6.52
CA THR A 141 23.30 -4.07 -5.64
C THR A 141 22.26 -3.64 -4.61
N TYR A 142 22.73 -3.13 -3.48
CA TYR A 142 21.89 -2.73 -2.36
C TYR A 142 22.26 -1.33 -1.88
N SER A 143 21.28 -0.51 -1.54
CA SER A 143 21.50 0.84 -1.01
C SER A 143 20.63 1.11 0.20
N ASP A 144 21.11 1.99 1.07
CA ASP A 144 20.34 2.48 2.23
C ASP A 144 19.46 3.69 1.89
N GLU A 145 18.83 4.27 2.90
CA GLU A 145 17.92 5.43 2.77
C GLU A 145 18.57 6.73 2.30
N LYS A 146 19.91 6.78 2.28
CA LYS A 146 20.70 7.90 1.76
C LYS A 146 21.25 7.62 0.37
N GLY A 147 20.92 6.46 -0.23
CA GLY A 147 21.45 6.01 -1.53
C GLY A 147 22.87 5.43 -1.46
N LYS A 148 23.46 5.31 -0.27
CA LYS A 148 24.79 4.72 -0.11
C LYS A 148 24.74 3.22 -0.37
N THR A 149 25.62 2.73 -1.23
CA THR A 149 25.80 1.29 -1.47
C THR A 149 26.24 0.58 -0.19
N ILE A 150 25.56 -0.53 0.11
CA ILE A 150 25.82 -1.37 1.29
C ILE A 150 25.95 -2.84 0.90
N SER A 151 26.54 -3.65 1.76
CA SER A 151 26.63 -5.09 1.54
C SER A 151 25.25 -5.77 1.66
N LYS A 152 25.09 -6.94 1.03
CA LYS A 152 23.86 -7.78 1.17
C LYS A 152 23.55 -8.06 2.64
N SER A 153 24.56 -8.37 3.45
CA SER A 153 24.40 -8.65 4.88
C SER A 153 23.88 -7.42 5.64
N ALA A 154 24.45 -6.23 5.39
CA ALA A 154 23.99 -4.98 5.98
C ALA A 154 22.53 -4.65 5.57
N PHE A 155 22.19 -4.84 4.29
CA PHE A 155 20.82 -4.70 3.79
C PHE A 155 19.84 -5.64 4.52
N GLN A 156 20.17 -6.93 4.62
CA GLN A 156 19.33 -7.92 5.30
C GLN A 156 19.14 -7.58 6.79
N LYS A 157 20.21 -7.14 7.47
CA LYS A 157 20.16 -6.71 8.88
C LYS A 157 19.23 -5.50 9.05
N LYS A 158 19.32 -4.48 8.17
CA LYS A 158 18.42 -3.31 8.16
C LYS A 158 16.98 -3.71 7.87
N LEU A 159 16.74 -4.55 6.86
CA LEU A 159 15.41 -5.03 6.52
C LEU A 159 14.77 -5.82 7.67
N LYS A 160 15.53 -6.73 8.31
CA LYS A 160 15.05 -7.48 9.48
C LYS A 160 14.63 -6.57 10.64
N LYS A 161 15.34 -5.45 10.87
CA LYS A 161 14.92 -4.44 11.87
C LYS A 161 13.59 -3.79 11.53
N LEU A 162 13.30 -3.59 10.25
CA LEU A 162 12.06 -2.93 9.80
C LEU A 162 10.84 -3.86 9.84
N VAL A 163 11.00 -5.13 9.48
CA VAL A 163 9.88 -6.05 9.22
C VAL A 163 9.87 -7.29 10.13
N GLY A 164 10.92 -7.51 10.93
CA GLY A 164 11.07 -8.69 11.79
C GLY A 164 11.17 -9.98 10.98
N LYS A 165 10.39 -10.99 11.36
CA LYS A 165 10.29 -12.29 10.66
C LYS A 165 9.18 -12.34 9.61
N LYS A 166 8.50 -11.24 9.35
CA LYS A 166 7.37 -11.21 8.40
C LYS A 166 7.85 -11.39 6.97
N LYS A 167 7.05 -12.11 6.18
CA LYS A 167 7.23 -12.25 4.73
C LYS A 167 6.39 -11.20 4.01
N PRO A 168 6.83 -10.72 2.83
CA PRO A 168 6.02 -9.81 2.04
C PRO A 168 4.79 -10.53 1.49
N SER A 169 3.67 -9.82 1.44
CA SER A 169 2.39 -10.27 0.90
C SER A 169 2.04 -9.46 -0.33
N ILE A 170 1.28 -10.07 -1.22
CA ILE A 170 0.71 -9.45 -2.40
C ILE A 170 -0.79 -9.28 -2.14
N PRO A 171 -1.36 -8.08 -2.27
CA PRO A 171 -2.78 -7.91 -2.07
C PRO A 171 -3.58 -8.52 -3.22
N LYS A 172 -4.74 -9.12 -2.91
CA LYS A 172 -5.62 -9.72 -3.90
C LYS A 172 -6.34 -8.64 -4.70
N ALA A 173 -6.15 -8.66 -6.00
CA ALA A 173 -6.76 -7.74 -6.94
C ALA A 173 -8.23 -8.09 -7.25
N HIS A 174 -9.05 -7.07 -7.42
CA HIS A 174 -10.45 -7.17 -7.82
C HIS A 174 -10.76 -6.15 -8.91
N LYS A 175 -11.47 -6.53 -9.96
CA LYS A 175 -12.05 -5.58 -10.93
C LYS A 175 -12.98 -4.61 -10.22
N ASN A 176 -12.95 -3.34 -10.59
CA ASN A 176 -13.83 -2.33 -9.99
C ASN A 176 -15.25 -2.43 -10.52
N THR A 177 -15.97 -3.45 -10.10
CA THR A 177 -17.40 -3.63 -10.36
C THR A 177 -18.23 -3.29 -9.12
N SER A 178 -19.50 -2.91 -9.28
CA SER A 178 -20.41 -2.68 -8.16
C SER A 178 -20.51 -3.90 -7.23
N ALA A 179 -20.53 -5.12 -7.80
CA ALA A 179 -20.57 -6.37 -7.02
C ALA A 179 -19.29 -6.54 -6.16
N ASN A 180 -18.11 -6.31 -6.73
CA ASN A 180 -16.85 -6.41 -6.00
C ASN A 180 -16.75 -5.32 -4.92
N ARG A 181 -17.15 -4.08 -5.21
CA ARG A 181 -17.17 -3.02 -4.19
C ARG A 181 -18.10 -3.39 -3.03
N LYS A 182 -19.33 -3.85 -3.32
CA LYS A 182 -20.27 -4.32 -2.28
C LYS A 182 -19.70 -5.47 -1.45
N LYS A 183 -18.91 -6.37 -2.04
CA LYS A 183 -18.33 -7.53 -1.37
C LYS A 183 -17.14 -7.18 -0.47
N TYR A 184 -16.25 -6.30 -0.94
CA TYR A 184 -14.94 -6.08 -0.30
C TYR A 184 -14.81 -4.72 0.42
N LEU A 185 -15.72 -3.77 0.18
CA LEU A 185 -15.72 -2.42 0.75
C LEU A 185 -16.96 -2.15 1.61
N LYS A 186 -17.26 -3.08 2.51
CA LYS A 186 -18.35 -2.97 3.49
C LYS A 186 -17.85 -2.43 4.82
#